data_b95f581a1a04d45d23f692ef7049022e
#
_entry.id   b95f581a1a04d45d23f692ef7049022e
#
_cell.length_a   1.000
_cell.length_b   1.000
_cell.length_c   1.000
_cell.angle_alpha   90.00
_cell.angle_beta   90.00
_cell.angle_gamma   90.00
#
_symmetry.space_group_name_H-M   'P 1'
#
loop_
_entity.id
_entity.type
_entity.pdbx_description
1 polymer ?
#
loop_
_entity_poly.entity_id
_entity_poly.type
_entity_poly.pdbx_seq_one_letter_code
_entity_poly.pdbx_strand_id
1 'polypeptide(L)'
;VCDEPVSALDVSIQAQVLNLMQQLQKDRGLTYLFISHSLSVVKHISDRIAVMYLGRMVELADCKQLFKNPVHPYTKALLSAVPIPRLDVKTERILLEGDVPSPVNPAPGCRFAGRCAQCMERCTAEQPELREIEPGHFVACHLCDR
;
A
#
# COMPACT_ATOMS: atom_id res chain seq x y z
N VAL A 1 4.77 -4.40 -17.52
CA VAL A 1 4.90 -4.70 -16.08
C VAL A 1 6.33 -4.42 -15.65
N CYS A 2 6.52 -3.69 -14.57
CA CYS A 2 7.82 -3.33 -14.00
C CYS A 2 7.85 -3.87 -12.56
N ASP A 3 8.57 -4.98 -12.36
CA ASP A 3 8.71 -5.61 -11.05
C ASP A 3 10.04 -5.17 -10.43
N GLU A 4 9.95 -4.37 -9.38
CA GLU A 4 11.07 -3.75 -8.65
C GLU A 4 12.19 -3.14 -9.55
N PRO A 5 11.85 -2.36 -10.59
CA PRO A 5 12.80 -1.98 -11.64
C PRO A 5 13.92 -1.06 -11.15
N VAL A 6 13.83 -0.51 -9.96
CA VAL A 6 14.80 0.45 -9.40
C VAL A 6 15.33 0.05 -8.02
N SER A 7 14.99 -1.15 -7.50
CA SER A 7 15.29 -1.56 -6.13
C SER A 7 16.79 -1.69 -5.84
N ALA A 8 17.59 -2.07 -6.84
CA ALA A 8 19.03 -2.26 -6.72
C ALA A 8 19.88 -1.00 -7.07
N LEU A 9 19.22 0.13 -7.32
CA LEU A 9 19.90 1.37 -7.74
C LEU A 9 20.06 2.34 -6.57
N ASP A 10 21.10 3.15 -6.61
CA ASP A 10 21.23 4.29 -5.70
C ASP A 10 20.17 5.37 -5.99
N VAL A 11 19.91 6.24 -5.01
CA VAL A 11 18.83 7.24 -5.06
C VAL A 11 18.93 8.16 -6.28
N SER A 12 20.14 8.52 -6.69
CA SER A 12 20.36 9.44 -7.82
C SER A 12 20.01 8.78 -9.15
N ILE A 13 20.41 7.53 -9.32
CA ILE A 13 20.10 6.73 -10.52
C ILE A 13 18.63 6.34 -10.55
N GLN A 14 18.04 5.99 -9.38
CA GLN A 14 16.59 5.79 -9.29
C GLN A 14 15.81 6.96 -9.85
N ALA A 15 16.15 8.18 -9.44
CA ALA A 15 15.46 9.39 -9.91
C ALA A 15 15.57 9.57 -11.44
N GLN A 16 16.73 9.30 -12.01
CA GLN A 16 16.94 9.39 -13.47
C GLN A 16 16.09 8.37 -14.23
N VAL A 17 16.07 7.11 -13.76
CA VAL A 17 15.26 6.04 -14.38
C VAL A 17 13.77 6.35 -14.28
N LEU A 18 13.29 6.82 -13.12
CA LEU A 18 11.89 7.19 -12.93
C LEU A 18 11.48 8.34 -13.85
N ASN A 19 12.32 9.36 -14.01
CA ASN A 19 12.08 10.47 -14.93
C ASN A 19 12.02 9.98 -16.38
N LEU A 20 12.92 9.09 -16.77
CA LEU A 20 12.91 8.48 -18.11
C LEU A 20 11.62 7.68 -18.35
N MET A 21 11.17 6.88 -17.36
CA MET A 21 9.91 6.13 -17.44
C MET A 21 8.72 7.07 -17.61
N GLN A 22 8.64 8.15 -16.84
CA GLN A 22 7.57 9.16 -16.97
C GLN A 22 7.59 9.86 -18.33
N GLN A 23 8.79 10.15 -18.88
CA GLN A 23 8.92 10.72 -20.21
C GLN A 23 8.40 9.74 -21.27
N LEU A 24 8.82 8.46 -21.23
CA LEU A 24 8.35 7.42 -22.13
C LEU A 24 6.83 7.21 -22.03
N GLN A 25 6.28 7.29 -20.82
CA GLN A 25 4.84 7.22 -20.60
C GLN A 25 4.12 8.32 -21.38
N LYS A 26 4.60 9.57 -21.29
CA LYS A 26 4.03 10.71 -21.99
C LYS A 26 4.20 10.61 -23.51
N ASP A 27 5.41 10.30 -23.95
CA ASP A 27 5.78 10.31 -25.37
C ASP A 27 5.12 9.15 -26.16
N ARG A 28 4.91 8.02 -25.50
CA ARG A 28 4.41 6.79 -26.11
C ARG A 28 3.00 6.39 -25.67
N GLY A 29 2.38 7.13 -24.74
CA GLY A 29 1.06 6.79 -24.19
C GLY A 29 1.05 5.46 -23.43
N LEU A 30 2.15 5.13 -22.73
CA LEU A 30 2.29 3.84 -22.05
C LEU A 30 1.52 3.82 -20.72
N THR A 31 0.97 2.66 -20.38
CA THR A 31 0.46 2.36 -19.04
C THR A 31 1.40 1.39 -18.35
N TYR A 32 1.81 1.71 -17.11
CA TYR A 32 2.67 0.87 -16.30
C TYR A 32 1.91 0.16 -15.19
N LEU A 33 2.16 -1.14 -15.02
CA LEU A 33 1.95 -1.82 -13.75
C LEU A 33 3.31 -1.86 -13.03
N PHE A 34 3.45 -1.03 -11.99
CA PHE A 34 4.71 -0.84 -11.27
C PHE A 34 4.63 -1.50 -9.89
N ILE A 35 5.51 -2.47 -9.62
CA ILE A 35 5.59 -3.17 -8.34
C ILE A 35 6.82 -2.67 -7.59
N SER A 36 6.66 -2.26 -6.35
CA SER A 36 7.75 -1.77 -5.50
C SER A 36 7.39 -1.84 -4.02
N HIS A 37 8.41 -2.01 -3.17
CA HIS A 37 8.28 -1.86 -1.72
C HIS A 37 8.60 -0.43 -1.25
N SER A 38 9.12 0.44 -2.12
CA SER A 38 9.45 1.83 -1.79
C SER A 38 8.25 2.75 -1.98
N LEU A 39 7.61 3.14 -0.89
CA LEU A 39 6.46 4.05 -0.91
C LEU A 39 6.77 5.43 -1.48
N SER A 40 8.01 5.92 -1.32
CA SER A 40 8.45 7.20 -1.90
C SER A 40 8.48 7.13 -3.43
N VAL A 41 8.98 6.02 -3.99
CA VAL A 41 9.01 5.76 -5.43
C VAL A 41 7.59 5.65 -5.97
N VAL A 42 6.75 4.81 -5.33
CA VAL A 42 5.35 4.61 -5.72
C VAL A 42 4.59 5.93 -5.72
N LYS A 43 4.75 6.75 -4.68
CA LYS A 43 4.12 8.08 -4.59
C LYS A 43 4.49 8.99 -5.75
N HIS A 44 5.72 8.88 -6.26
CA HIS A 44 6.23 9.76 -7.33
C HIS A 44 5.74 9.36 -8.71
N ILE A 45 5.59 8.05 -8.99
CA ILE A 45 5.32 7.57 -10.35
C ILE A 45 3.87 7.14 -10.59
N SER A 46 3.10 6.85 -9.54
CA SER A 46 1.80 6.19 -9.69
C SER A 46 0.62 7.16 -9.63
N ASP A 47 -0.36 6.95 -10.50
CA ASP A 47 -1.67 7.62 -10.44
C ASP A 47 -2.60 6.92 -9.44
N ARG A 48 -2.61 5.58 -9.44
CA ARG A 48 -3.39 4.74 -8.54
C ARG A 48 -2.47 3.73 -7.84
N ILE A 49 -2.80 3.40 -6.60
CA ILE A 49 -1.99 2.51 -5.78
C ILE A 49 -2.87 1.38 -5.23
N ALA A 50 -2.42 0.15 -5.45
CA ALA A 50 -2.94 -1.05 -4.81
C ALA A 50 -2.00 -1.50 -3.70
N VAL A 51 -2.48 -1.56 -2.46
CA VAL A 51 -1.75 -2.10 -1.33
C VAL A 51 -2.08 -3.58 -1.17
N MET A 52 -1.06 -4.40 -1.08
CA MET A 52 -1.22 -5.85 -0.92
C MET A 52 -0.62 -6.34 0.40
N TYR A 53 -1.25 -7.32 1.00
CA TYR A 53 -0.74 -8.04 2.18
C TYR A 53 -0.99 -9.54 2.02
N LEU A 54 0.08 -10.35 2.11
CA LEU A 54 0.06 -11.82 1.96
C LEU A 54 -0.80 -12.29 0.75
N GLY A 55 -0.51 -11.71 -0.44
CA GLY A 55 -1.18 -12.08 -1.68
C GLY A 55 -2.62 -11.59 -1.85
N ARG A 56 -3.11 -10.73 -0.94
CA ARG A 56 -4.44 -10.13 -1.04
C ARG A 56 -4.35 -8.61 -1.16
N MET A 57 -5.15 -8.05 -2.04
CA MET A 57 -5.35 -6.61 -2.10
C MET A 57 -6.17 -6.16 -0.90
N VAL A 58 -5.63 -5.23 -0.12
CA VAL A 58 -6.28 -4.71 1.10
C VAL A 58 -6.84 -3.31 0.90
N GLU A 59 -6.24 -2.53 0.02
CA GLU A 59 -6.70 -1.18 -0.30
C GLU A 59 -6.27 -0.78 -1.72
N LEU A 60 -7.14 -0.08 -2.46
CA LEU A 60 -6.88 0.44 -3.80
C LEU A 60 -7.51 1.82 -3.91
N ALA A 61 -6.72 2.84 -4.22
CA ALA A 61 -7.21 4.18 -4.39
C ALA A 61 -6.33 5.01 -5.34
N ASP A 62 -6.79 6.21 -5.70
CA ASP A 62 -5.95 7.26 -6.25
C ASP A 62 -4.79 7.57 -5.31
N CYS A 63 -3.60 7.83 -5.87
CA CYS A 63 -2.38 8.06 -5.09
C CYS A 63 -2.57 9.18 -4.05
N LYS A 64 -3.16 10.32 -4.44
CA LYS A 64 -3.38 11.44 -3.52
C LYS A 64 -4.36 11.08 -2.41
N GLN A 65 -5.43 10.34 -2.75
CA GLN A 65 -6.44 9.90 -1.81
C GLN A 65 -5.84 8.92 -0.79
N LEU A 66 -5.09 7.93 -1.24
CA LEU A 66 -4.45 6.94 -0.36
C LEU A 66 -3.50 7.58 0.66
N PHE A 67 -2.66 8.53 0.22
CA PHE A 67 -1.73 9.23 1.12
C PHE A 67 -2.41 10.23 2.05
N LYS A 68 -3.58 10.78 1.67
CA LYS A 68 -4.33 11.73 2.49
C LYS A 68 -5.25 11.05 3.49
N ASN A 69 -5.91 9.98 3.08
CA ASN A 69 -6.93 9.29 3.87
C ASN A 69 -6.81 7.76 3.74
N PRO A 70 -5.72 7.14 4.22
CA PRO A 70 -5.60 5.68 4.27
C PRO A 70 -6.66 5.13 5.22
N VAL A 71 -7.31 4.02 4.85
CA VAL A 71 -8.41 3.44 5.62
C VAL A 71 -8.02 2.11 6.24
N HIS A 72 -7.43 1.20 5.47
CA HIS A 72 -7.02 -0.10 6.00
C HIS A 72 -5.92 0.04 7.06
N PRO A 73 -6.01 -0.63 8.22
CA PRO A 73 -5.00 -0.52 9.29
C PRO A 73 -3.56 -0.81 8.85
N TYR A 74 -3.37 -1.77 7.94
CA TYR A 74 -2.05 -2.06 7.36
C TYR A 74 -1.52 -0.87 6.53
N THR A 75 -2.35 -0.26 5.69
CA THR A 75 -1.97 0.92 4.90
C THR A 75 -1.57 2.09 5.80
N LYS A 76 -2.33 2.33 6.88
CA LYS A 76 -2.00 3.35 7.89
C LYS A 76 -0.63 3.10 8.51
N ALA A 77 -0.35 1.86 8.90
CA ALA A 77 0.94 1.48 9.47
C ALA A 77 2.09 1.67 8.47
N LEU A 78 1.91 1.23 7.21
CA LEU A 78 2.91 1.43 6.15
C LEU A 78 3.21 2.91 5.93
N LEU A 79 2.18 3.74 5.80
CA LEU A 79 2.35 5.17 5.55
C LEU A 79 2.94 5.91 6.76
N SER A 80 2.64 5.47 7.99
CA SER A 80 3.24 6.03 9.20
C SER A 80 4.75 5.80 9.31
N ALA A 81 5.26 4.79 8.59
CA ALA A 81 6.70 4.47 8.56
C ALA A 81 7.48 5.30 7.52
N VAL A 82 6.78 6.04 6.63
CA VAL A 82 7.44 6.90 5.64
C VAL A 82 8.01 8.13 6.32
N PRO A 83 9.33 8.40 6.24
CA PRO A 83 9.92 9.60 6.81
C PRO A 83 9.33 10.86 6.13
N ILE A 84 8.75 11.75 6.92
CA ILE A 84 8.33 13.07 6.44
C ILE A 84 9.51 14.02 6.70
N PRO A 85 10.07 14.68 5.68
CA PRO A 85 11.18 15.61 5.84
C PRO A 85 10.68 16.97 6.39
N ARG A 86 10.09 16.95 7.59
CA ARG A 86 9.63 18.12 8.35
C ARG A 86 10.07 17.97 9.80
N LEU A 87 10.74 18.98 10.34
CA LEU A 87 11.29 18.98 11.69
C LEU A 87 10.21 19.20 12.77
N ASP A 88 9.08 19.71 12.40
CA ASP A 88 7.98 20.17 13.26
C ASP A 88 6.81 19.16 13.37
N VAL A 89 6.84 18.06 12.63
CA VAL A 89 5.80 17.04 12.66
C VAL A 89 6.30 15.79 13.38
N LYS A 90 5.84 15.57 14.62
CA LYS A 90 5.99 14.27 15.29
C LYS A 90 5.02 13.29 14.64
N THR A 91 5.50 12.50 13.71
CA THR A 91 4.72 11.38 13.16
C THR A 91 4.76 10.24 14.18
N GLU A 92 3.64 9.95 14.82
CA GLU A 92 3.51 8.75 15.65
C GLU A 92 3.55 7.52 14.72
N ARG A 93 4.66 6.81 14.77
CA ARG A 93 4.84 5.58 14.01
C ARG A 93 3.97 4.47 14.59
N ILE A 94 3.09 3.90 13.78
CA ILE A 94 2.29 2.73 14.17
C ILE A 94 3.19 1.50 14.11
N LEU A 95 3.52 0.94 15.27
CA LEU A 95 4.28 -0.30 15.37
C LEU A 95 3.32 -1.48 15.22
N LEU A 96 3.62 -2.36 14.24
CA LEU A 96 2.89 -3.61 14.07
C LEU A 96 3.50 -4.68 14.98
N GLU A 97 2.70 -5.25 15.86
CA GLU A 97 3.11 -6.34 16.73
C GLU A 97 3.05 -7.69 16.00
N GLY A 98 3.84 -8.65 16.45
CA GLY A 98 3.89 -10.02 15.94
C GLY A 98 4.60 -10.18 14.60
N ASP A 99 4.91 -11.44 14.28
CA ASP A 99 5.58 -11.84 13.06
C ASP A 99 4.64 -11.84 11.85
N VAL A 100 5.22 -11.74 10.65
CA VAL A 100 4.47 -11.94 9.41
C VAL A 100 4.13 -13.43 9.28
N PRO A 101 2.85 -13.81 9.26
CA PRO A 101 2.48 -15.22 9.14
C PRO A 101 2.88 -15.79 7.78
N SER A 102 3.01 -17.12 7.73
CA SER A 102 3.31 -17.82 6.48
C SER A 102 2.23 -17.59 5.44
N PRO A 103 2.59 -17.30 4.17
CA PRO A 103 1.63 -17.24 3.09
C PRO A 103 1.11 -18.62 2.67
N VAL A 104 1.75 -19.71 3.13
CA VAL A 104 1.39 -21.10 2.83
C VAL A 104 0.27 -21.54 3.76
N ASN A 105 -0.85 -22.02 3.21
CA ASN A 105 -2.04 -22.45 3.93
C ASN A 105 -2.47 -21.43 5.00
N PRO A 106 -2.71 -20.18 4.62
CA PRO A 106 -3.05 -19.15 5.58
C PRO A 106 -4.38 -19.45 6.25
N ALA A 107 -4.52 -19.04 7.51
CA ALA A 107 -5.74 -19.18 8.28
C ALA A 107 -6.95 -18.55 7.55
N PRO A 108 -8.18 -19.05 7.78
CA PRO A 108 -9.38 -18.38 7.28
C PRO A 108 -9.46 -16.96 7.83
N GLY A 109 -10.19 -16.10 7.13
CA GLY A 109 -10.39 -14.73 7.57
C GLY A 109 -9.39 -13.73 6.99
N CYS A 110 -9.38 -12.54 7.58
CA CYS A 110 -8.52 -11.44 7.15
C CYS A 110 -7.05 -11.79 7.32
N ARG A 111 -6.26 -11.66 6.26
CA ARG A 111 -4.81 -11.97 6.29
C ARG A 111 -4.03 -11.12 7.31
N PHE A 112 -4.54 -9.93 7.61
CA PHE A 112 -3.92 -9.00 8.54
C PHE A 112 -4.44 -9.15 9.99
N ALA A 113 -5.42 -10.01 10.26
CA ALA A 113 -6.07 -10.15 11.57
C ALA A 113 -5.08 -10.31 12.73
N GLY A 114 -4.07 -11.18 12.58
CA GLY A 114 -3.09 -11.45 13.64
C GLY A 114 -2.15 -10.28 13.99
N ARG A 115 -2.14 -9.20 13.20
CA ARG A 115 -1.31 -8.00 13.42
C ARG A 115 -2.14 -6.71 13.48
N CYS A 116 -3.46 -6.84 13.46
CA CYS A 116 -4.38 -5.72 13.48
C CYS A 116 -4.77 -5.34 14.90
N ALA A 117 -4.40 -4.16 15.36
CA ALA A 117 -4.80 -3.64 16.67
C ALA A 117 -6.34 -3.45 16.80
N GLN A 118 -7.07 -3.41 15.66
CA GLN A 118 -8.52 -3.28 15.60
C GLN A 118 -9.20 -4.58 15.16
N CYS A 119 -8.55 -5.74 15.43
CA CYS A 119 -9.08 -7.04 15.05
C CYS A 119 -10.39 -7.33 15.79
N MET A 120 -11.40 -7.78 15.04
CA MET A 120 -12.69 -8.24 15.55
C MET A 120 -12.81 -9.76 15.38
N GLU A 121 -13.72 -10.40 16.08
CA GLU A 121 -14.00 -11.85 15.95
C GLU A 121 -14.27 -12.23 14.49
N ARG A 122 -15.07 -11.46 13.78
CA ARG A 122 -15.37 -11.66 12.36
C ARG A 122 -14.11 -11.65 11.48
N CYS A 123 -13.08 -10.88 11.84
CA CYS A 123 -11.84 -10.82 11.07
C CYS A 123 -11.07 -12.15 11.07
N THR A 124 -11.25 -12.97 12.09
CA THR A 124 -10.61 -14.30 12.16
C THR A 124 -11.39 -15.38 11.42
N ALA A 125 -12.69 -15.18 11.24
CA ALA A 125 -13.60 -16.15 10.63
C ALA A 125 -13.80 -15.91 9.13
N GLU A 126 -13.92 -14.66 8.71
CA GLU A 126 -14.27 -14.25 7.35
C GLU A 126 -13.20 -13.39 6.69
N GLN A 127 -12.90 -13.68 5.41
CA GLN A 127 -12.07 -12.82 4.59
C GLN A 127 -12.90 -11.62 4.10
N PRO A 128 -12.53 -10.37 4.43
CA PRO A 128 -13.25 -9.21 3.91
C PRO A 128 -13.09 -9.10 2.39
N GLU A 129 -14.18 -8.76 1.72
CA GLU A 129 -14.18 -8.45 0.30
C GLU A 129 -13.67 -7.03 0.04
N LEU A 130 -13.03 -6.84 -1.12
CA LEU A 130 -12.64 -5.52 -1.58
C LEU A 130 -13.88 -4.76 -2.06
N ARG A 131 -14.32 -3.75 -1.32
CA ARG A 131 -15.52 -2.96 -1.61
C ARG A 131 -15.19 -1.50 -1.79
N GLU A 132 -15.92 -0.84 -2.67
CA GLU A 132 -15.82 0.61 -2.86
C GLU A 132 -16.50 1.32 -1.67
N ILE A 133 -15.73 2.14 -0.96
CA ILE A 133 -16.21 2.92 0.20
C ILE A 133 -16.44 4.39 -0.14
N GLU A 134 -15.71 4.88 -1.13
CA GLU A 134 -15.83 6.21 -1.74
C GLU A 134 -15.50 6.07 -3.23
N PRO A 135 -15.93 6.99 -4.10
CA PRO A 135 -15.66 6.90 -5.54
C PRO A 135 -14.18 6.66 -5.85
N GLY A 136 -13.86 5.50 -6.44
CA GLY A 136 -12.51 5.08 -6.78
C GLY A 136 -11.65 4.57 -5.61
N HIS A 137 -12.17 4.52 -4.38
CA HIS A 137 -11.47 4.04 -3.20
C HIS A 137 -12.07 2.72 -2.70
N PHE A 138 -11.32 1.66 -2.81
CA PHE A 138 -11.72 0.30 -2.46
C PHE A 138 -10.92 -0.20 -1.25
N VAL A 139 -11.59 -0.84 -0.31
CA VAL A 139 -10.97 -1.36 0.92
C VAL A 139 -11.52 -2.74 1.25
N ALA A 140 -10.64 -3.66 1.63
CA ALA A 140 -10.99 -4.98 2.12
C ALA A 140 -10.84 -5.03 3.65
N CYS A 141 -11.81 -4.45 4.37
CA CYS A 141 -11.77 -4.37 5.83
C CYS A 141 -13.18 -4.36 6.43
N HIS A 142 -13.45 -5.23 7.41
CA HIS A 142 -14.74 -5.28 8.11
C HIS A 142 -15.06 -4.02 8.93
N LEU A 143 -14.07 -3.19 9.24
CA LEU A 143 -14.31 -1.87 9.87
C LEU A 143 -15.08 -0.91 8.95
N CYS A 144 -15.12 -1.20 7.64
CA CYS A 144 -15.84 -0.40 6.65
C CYS A 144 -17.23 -0.96 6.33
N ASP A 145 -17.61 -2.10 6.88
CA ASP A 145 -18.94 -2.70 6.74
C ASP A 145 -19.94 -1.93 7.63
N ARG A 146 -20.44 -0.80 7.13
CA ARG A 146 -21.55 -0.05 7.74
C ARG A 146 -22.80 -0.21 6.91
#